data_798b9d6d2400126ede640863d371e482
#
_entry.id   798b9d6d2400126ede640863d371e482
#
_cell.length_a   1.000
_cell.length_b   1.000
_cell.length_c   1.000
_cell.angle_alpha   90.00
_cell.angle_beta   90.00
_cell.angle_gamma   90.00
#
_symmetry.space_group_name_H-M   'P 1'
#
loop_
_entity.id
_entity.type
_entity.pdbx_description
1 polymer ?
#
loop_
_entity_poly.entity_id
_entity_poly.type
_entity_poly.pdbx_seq_one_letter_code
_entity_poly.pdbx_strand_id
1 'polypeptide(L)'
;AKPLVSASNPPATPGLDKYSAPHWLGARANRRFHVMAKPAGSACNLDCAYCFYLSKRVLPGGPGSGHMPDDVLERFVKDYIDSVTSDEVVFSWQGGEPTLLGLEFFEKVVTLQKKHARAGQRIENDLQTNGTLLDDDWARFLKQQRFLVGLSIDGPREIHDHCRITKHAEPTFDQVFAAAKMLQKHGVRFNTLTCVHRYNASRPLDVYRFLRREIGSTYIQFIPIVEIRGFENMAPGTWDEAKLPMLGDPRCHPDHPESVVTPWSVAAEEYGYFLSKIWDEWQARDVGKVLVNLCETLVAQHMGLPSQVCVHSEICGKGVALEHDGDVYSCDHYVYPEYRLGNIRQQSLGDMVFSPRQVKFGYAKSETLPAYCRRCEFLSDCWGECPKNRLLRTPDGEPGLNYLCAGLK
;
A
#
# COMPACT_ATOMS: atom_id res chain seq x y z
N ALA A 1 35.65 27.05 26.70
CA ALA A 1 35.11 25.75 26.37
C ALA A 1 34.74 25.02 27.66
N LYS A 2 33.43 24.87 27.92
CA LYS A 2 32.93 24.01 28.98
C LYS A 2 32.76 22.58 28.45
N PRO A 3 33.13 21.52 29.18
CA PRO A 3 32.96 20.18 28.72
C PRO A 3 31.46 19.80 28.69
N LEU A 4 31.05 19.16 27.60
CA LEU A 4 29.77 18.53 27.46
C LEU A 4 29.67 17.41 28.49
N VAL A 5 28.75 17.55 29.43
CA VAL A 5 28.39 16.51 30.38
C VAL A 5 27.80 15.33 29.57
N SER A 6 28.45 14.20 29.60
CA SER A 6 27.93 12.96 29.06
C SER A 6 26.68 12.55 29.87
N ALA A 7 25.51 12.66 29.25
CA ALA A 7 24.31 12.09 29.80
C ALA A 7 24.47 10.57 29.82
N SER A 8 24.63 10.00 31.01
CA SER A 8 24.58 8.55 31.20
C SER A 8 23.19 8.05 30.81
N ASN A 9 23.12 7.15 29.83
CA ASN A 9 21.88 6.46 29.48
C ASN A 9 21.35 5.72 30.74
N PRO A 10 20.07 5.87 31.08
CA PRO A 10 19.49 5.02 32.12
C PRO A 10 19.54 3.54 31.71
N PRO A 11 19.61 2.63 32.68
CA PRO A 11 19.68 1.20 32.39
C PRO A 11 18.45 0.73 31.61
N ALA A 12 18.69 0.04 30.50
CA ALA A 12 17.63 -0.47 29.64
C ALA A 12 16.82 -1.57 30.36
N THR A 13 15.51 -1.42 30.39
CA THR A 13 14.60 -2.47 30.84
C THR A 13 14.50 -3.55 29.76
N PRO A 14 14.68 -4.84 30.08
CA PRO A 14 14.76 -5.86 29.05
C PRO A 14 13.45 -5.97 28.24
N GLY A 15 13.50 -5.74 26.93
CA GLY A 15 12.55 -6.22 25.95
C GLY A 15 11.53 -5.25 25.35
N LEU A 16 11.24 -4.09 25.97
CA LEU A 16 10.23 -3.14 25.43
C LEU A 16 10.78 -1.74 25.14
N ASP A 17 11.85 -1.32 25.79
CA ASP A 17 12.31 0.08 25.75
C ASP A 17 12.81 0.56 24.37
N LYS A 18 13.34 -0.35 23.53
CA LYS A 18 13.78 0.03 22.19
C LYS A 18 12.63 0.40 21.23
N TYR A 19 11.39 0.01 21.56
CA TYR A 19 10.19 0.31 20.78
C TYR A 19 9.40 1.49 21.35
N SER A 20 9.82 2.02 22.50
CA SER A 20 9.21 3.18 23.10
C SER A 20 9.90 4.45 22.62
N ALA A 21 9.12 5.45 22.19
CA ALA A 21 9.70 6.75 21.88
C ALA A 21 10.39 7.29 23.14
N PRO A 22 11.63 7.83 23.03
CA PRO A 22 12.30 8.40 24.17
C PRO A 22 11.43 9.49 24.80
N HIS A 23 11.12 9.34 26.09
CA HIS A 23 10.25 10.26 26.84
C HIS A 23 10.71 11.75 26.80
N TRP A 24 11.99 11.99 26.58
CA TRP A 24 12.56 13.33 26.42
C TRP A 24 12.19 14.01 25.08
N LEU A 25 11.73 13.25 24.07
CA LEU A 25 11.18 13.84 22.84
C LEU A 25 9.79 14.44 23.08
N GLY A 26 8.97 13.83 23.94
CA GLY A 26 7.66 14.34 24.34
C GLY A 26 6.84 14.95 23.19
N ALA A 27 6.23 16.11 23.45
CA ALA A 27 5.46 16.86 22.46
C ALA A 27 6.27 17.43 21.27
N ARG A 28 7.60 17.37 21.33
CA ARG A 28 8.50 17.81 20.24
C ARG A 28 8.84 16.70 19.26
N ALA A 29 8.44 15.45 19.53
CA ALA A 29 8.62 14.35 18.60
C ALA A 29 7.83 14.63 17.31
N ASN A 30 8.50 14.54 16.16
CA ASN A 30 7.81 14.68 14.89
C ASN A 30 6.95 13.43 14.64
N ARG A 31 5.64 13.56 14.85
CA ARG A 31 4.66 12.51 14.61
C ARG A 31 4.18 12.59 13.16
N ARG A 32 4.78 11.78 12.29
CA ARG A 32 4.38 11.65 10.89
C ARG A 32 4.03 10.20 10.60
N PHE A 33 2.81 9.96 10.16
CA PHE A 33 2.32 8.66 9.75
C PHE A 33 1.26 8.83 8.65
N HIS A 34 0.86 7.75 8.04
CA HIS A 34 -0.10 7.72 6.95
C HIS A 34 -1.30 6.87 7.32
N VAL A 35 -2.49 7.28 6.91
CA VAL A 35 -3.73 6.54 7.15
C VAL A 35 -4.41 6.24 5.83
N MET A 36 -4.58 4.95 5.54
CA MET A 36 -5.37 4.46 4.42
C MET A 36 -6.79 4.22 4.91
N ALA A 37 -7.66 5.20 4.71
CA ALA A 37 -9.06 5.11 5.14
C ALA A 37 -9.90 4.32 4.15
N LYS A 38 -10.70 3.41 4.67
CA LYS A 38 -11.57 2.49 3.93
C LYS A 38 -13.06 2.83 4.16
N PRO A 39 -13.55 3.97 3.63
CA PRO A 39 -14.85 4.48 4.01
C PRO A 39 -16.02 3.61 3.55
N ALA A 40 -15.84 2.77 2.52
CA ALA A 40 -16.80 1.77 2.07
C ALA A 40 -16.47 0.34 2.58
N GLY A 41 -15.47 0.20 3.47
CA GLY A 41 -14.96 -1.11 3.86
C GLY A 41 -14.55 -1.91 2.63
N SER A 42 -14.93 -3.18 2.58
CA SER A 42 -14.69 -4.07 1.43
C SER A 42 -15.79 -4.02 0.35
N ALA A 43 -16.76 -3.09 0.45
CA ALA A 43 -17.76 -2.95 -0.60
C ALA A 43 -17.15 -2.44 -1.89
N CYS A 44 -17.41 -3.12 -2.99
CA CYS A 44 -16.94 -2.75 -4.33
C CYS A 44 -18.00 -3.13 -5.37
N ASN A 45 -18.07 -2.38 -6.46
CA ASN A 45 -18.92 -2.69 -7.62
C ASN A 45 -18.25 -3.65 -8.61
N LEU A 46 -16.92 -3.90 -8.44
CA LEU A 46 -16.17 -4.88 -9.22
C LEU A 46 -15.91 -6.17 -8.44
N ASP A 47 -15.51 -7.21 -9.16
CA ASP A 47 -15.10 -8.52 -8.64
C ASP A 47 -13.76 -8.94 -9.28
N CYS A 48 -12.73 -8.13 -9.05
CA CYS A 48 -11.41 -8.36 -9.63
C CYS A 48 -10.81 -9.68 -9.12
N ALA A 49 -10.39 -10.56 -10.03
CA ALA A 49 -9.95 -11.92 -9.73
C ALA A 49 -8.82 -12.02 -8.68
N TYR A 50 -7.96 -11.03 -8.60
CA TYR A 50 -6.82 -11.00 -7.68
C TYR A 50 -7.04 -10.14 -6.43
N CYS A 51 -8.25 -9.62 -6.19
CA CYS A 51 -8.48 -8.65 -5.11
C CYS A 51 -8.39 -9.30 -3.74
N PHE A 52 -7.29 -9.04 -3.04
CA PHE A 52 -7.10 -9.52 -1.67
C PHE A 52 -8.09 -8.91 -0.67
N TYR A 53 -8.62 -7.71 -1.00
CA TYR A 53 -9.43 -6.95 -0.06
C TYR A 53 -10.91 -7.36 -0.04
N LEU A 54 -11.44 -7.89 -1.15
CA LEU A 54 -12.83 -8.38 -1.20
C LEU A 54 -13.10 -9.50 -0.20
N SER A 55 -12.09 -10.33 0.11
CA SER A 55 -12.19 -11.40 1.11
C SER A 55 -12.49 -10.87 2.52
N LYS A 56 -12.16 -9.61 2.83
CA LYS A 56 -12.40 -9.01 4.14
C LYS A 56 -13.89 -8.93 4.51
N ARG A 57 -14.76 -8.98 3.52
CA ARG A 57 -16.22 -9.04 3.73
C ARG A 57 -16.68 -10.27 4.51
N VAL A 58 -16.00 -11.40 4.32
CA VAL A 58 -16.39 -12.69 4.91
C VAL A 58 -15.41 -13.18 5.97
N LEU A 59 -14.34 -12.42 6.24
CA LEU A 59 -13.35 -12.77 7.25
C LEU A 59 -13.98 -12.77 8.64
N PRO A 60 -13.99 -13.91 9.38
CA PRO A 60 -14.50 -13.96 10.73
C PRO A 60 -13.77 -12.98 11.66
N GLY A 61 -14.54 -12.10 12.32
CA GLY A 61 -13.97 -11.04 13.17
C GLY A 61 -13.23 -9.93 12.42
N GLY A 62 -13.30 -9.92 11.08
CA GLY A 62 -12.80 -8.83 10.25
C GLY A 62 -13.81 -7.69 10.12
N PRO A 63 -13.45 -6.60 9.40
CA PRO A 63 -14.24 -5.37 9.35
C PRO A 63 -15.57 -5.52 8.59
N GLY A 64 -15.70 -6.53 7.72
CA GLY A 64 -16.89 -6.68 6.88
C GLY A 64 -16.97 -5.62 5.77
N SER A 65 -18.22 -5.26 5.42
CA SER A 65 -18.51 -4.18 4.47
C SER A 65 -19.56 -3.24 5.07
N GLY A 66 -19.41 -1.95 4.82
CA GLY A 66 -20.32 -0.93 5.34
C GLY A 66 -19.89 0.46 4.91
N HIS A 67 -20.72 1.44 5.22
CA HIS A 67 -20.39 2.85 4.98
C HIS A 67 -19.91 3.48 6.28
N MET A 68 -18.85 4.30 6.20
CA MET A 68 -18.33 5.03 7.35
C MET A 68 -19.38 6.00 7.88
N PRO A 69 -19.85 5.83 9.14
CA PRO A 69 -20.81 6.75 9.74
C PRO A 69 -20.20 8.14 9.95
N ASP A 70 -21.07 9.16 10.04
CA ASP A 70 -20.64 10.55 10.18
C ASP A 70 -19.81 10.81 11.45
N ASP A 71 -20.14 10.13 12.55
CA ASP A 71 -19.39 10.24 13.82
C ASP A 71 -17.97 9.67 13.68
N VAL A 72 -17.79 8.58 12.95
CA VAL A 72 -16.47 8.00 12.64
C VAL A 72 -15.69 8.92 11.73
N LEU A 73 -16.34 9.45 10.68
CA LEU A 73 -15.70 10.35 9.73
C LEU A 73 -15.18 11.62 10.43
N GLU A 74 -16.04 12.30 11.20
CA GLU A 74 -15.62 13.52 11.90
C GLU A 74 -14.54 13.24 12.94
N ARG A 75 -14.69 12.13 13.70
CA ARG A 75 -13.67 11.70 14.66
C ARG A 75 -12.35 11.41 13.97
N PHE A 76 -12.35 10.71 12.84
CA PHE A 76 -11.16 10.43 12.06
C PHE A 76 -10.47 11.70 11.58
N VAL A 77 -11.21 12.58 10.93
CA VAL A 77 -10.64 13.83 10.38
C VAL A 77 -9.99 14.65 11.49
N LYS A 78 -10.71 14.86 12.60
CA LYS A 78 -10.21 15.63 13.74
C LYS A 78 -8.98 14.97 14.36
N ASP A 79 -9.07 13.69 14.70
CA ASP A 79 -8.03 12.99 15.44
C ASP A 79 -6.74 12.83 14.60
N TYR A 80 -6.88 12.61 13.29
CA TYR A 80 -5.73 12.52 12.40
C TYR A 80 -4.99 13.87 12.29
N ILE A 81 -5.70 14.97 12.12
CA ILE A 81 -5.14 16.32 12.11
C ILE A 81 -4.44 16.62 13.43
N ASP A 82 -5.06 16.29 14.57
CA ASP A 82 -4.50 16.52 15.90
C ASP A 82 -3.28 15.65 16.21
N SER A 83 -3.25 14.42 15.68
CA SER A 83 -2.19 13.44 15.95
C SER A 83 -0.91 13.67 15.14
N VAL A 84 -0.98 14.39 14.01
CA VAL A 84 0.17 14.68 13.15
C VAL A 84 0.79 16.03 13.54
N THR A 85 2.11 16.08 13.69
CA THR A 85 2.83 17.31 14.04
C THR A 85 3.40 18.06 12.84
N SER A 86 3.35 17.48 11.63
CA SER A 86 3.79 18.15 10.40
C SER A 86 2.77 19.17 9.92
N ASP A 87 3.25 20.15 9.14
CA ASP A 87 2.39 21.14 8.48
C ASP A 87 1.59 20.54 7.33
N GLU A 88 1.87 19.32 6.94
CA GLU A 88 1.19 18.58 5.88
C GLU A 88 0.50 17.33 6.43
N VAL A 89 -0.78 17.17 6.10
CA VAL A 89 -1.58 15.99 6.41
C VAL A 89 -2.20 15.46 5.12
N VAL A 90 -1.90 14.22 4.77
CA VAL A 90 -2.41 13.57 3.55
C VAL A 90 -3.46 12.53 3.93
N PHE A 91 -4.68 12.73 3.48
CA PHE A 91 -5.78 11.77 3.65
C PHE A 91 -5.85 10.87 2.42
N SER A 92 -5.70 9.56 2.61
CA SER A 92 -5.79 8.57 1.52
C SER A 92 -7.07 7.76 1.64
N TRP A 93 -7.91 7.89 0.62
CA TRP A 93 -9.23 7.26 0.52
C TRP A 93 -9.16 6.09 -0.43
N GLN A 94 -9.36 4.88 0.09
CA GLN A 94 -9.29 3.65 -0.69
C GLN A 94 -10.16 2.55 -0.04
N GLY A 95 -9.93 1.29 -0.34
CA GLY A 95 -10.68 0.17 0.24
C GLY A 95 -11.25 -0.74 -0.83
N GLY A 96 -12.55 -1.02 -0.78
CA GLY A 96 -13.29 -1.59 -1.89
C GLY A 96 -13.38 -0.59 -3.03
N GLU A 97 -14.48 0.14 -3.14
CA GLU A 97 -14.57 1.28 -4.05
C GLU A 97 -15.12 2.50 -3.28
N PRO A 98 -14.28 3.49 -2.96
CA PRO A 98 -14.70 4.65 -2.18
C PRO A 98 -15.79 5.49 -2.83
N THR A 99 -15.82 5.54 -4.17
CA THR A 99 -16.81 6.34 -4.90
C THR A 99 -18.24 5.82 -4.79
N LEU A 100 -18.44 4.61 -4.26
CA LEU A 100 -19.77 4.10 -3.90
C LEU A 100 -20.50 4.95 -2.84
N LEU A 101 -19.75 5.72 -2.05
CA LEU A 101 -20.33 6.64 -1.05
C LEU A 101 -20.91 7.91 -1.68
N GLY A 102 -20.68 8.13 -2.97
CA GLY A 102 -21.15 9.32 -3.67
C GLY A 102 -20.35 10.59 -3.38
N LEU A 103 -20.61 11.62 -4.18
CA LEU A 103 -19.88 12.88 -4.10
C LEU A 103 -20.14 13.64 -2.80
N GLU A 104 -21.37 13.57 -2.26
CA GLU A 104 -21.77 14.23 -1.02
C GLU A 104 -20.91 13.81 0.19
N PHE A 105 -20.47 12.55 0.23
CA PHE A 105 -19.56 12.08 1.27
C PHE A 105 -18.22 12.84 1.22
N PHE A 106 -17.65 13.02 0.04
CA PHE A 106 -16.36 13.72 -0.13
C PHE A 106 -16.47 15.23 0.03
N GLU A 107 -17.63 15.84 -0.28
CA GLU A 107 -17.92 17.23 0.08
C GLU A 107 -17.95 17.42 1.60
N LYS A 108 -18.54 16.47 2.32
CA LYS A 108 -18.53 16.44 3.79
C LYS A 108 -17.10 16.27 4.33
N VAL A 109 -16.29 15.37 3.74
CA VAL A 109 -14.87 15.20 4.08
C VAL A 109 -14.14 16.54 4.03
N VAL A 110 -14.23 17.25 2.91
CA VAL A 110 -13.54 18.53 2.72
C VAL A 110 -14.04 19.60 3.71
N THR A 111 -15.34 19.59 3.98
CA THR A 111 -15.95 20.50 4.97
C THR A 111 -15.39 20.26 6.39
N LEU A 112 -15.29 19.01 6.80
CA LEU A 112 -14.73 18.62 8.09
C LEU A 112 -13.22 18.93 8.16
N GLN A 113 -12.47 18.65 7.10
CA GLN A 113 -11.05 19.00 7.02
C GLN A 113 -10.83 20.51 7.20
N LYS A 114 -11.61 21.36 6.53
CA LYS A 114 -11.57 22.83 6.70
C LYS A 114 -11.94 23.26 8.11
N LYS A 115 -12.91 22.60 8.74
CA LYS A 115 -13.35 22.88 10.11
C LYS A 115 -12.24 22.60 11.14
N HIS A 116 -11.47 21.54 10.95
CA HIS A 116 -10.49 21.05 11.92
C HIS A 116 -9.03 21.40 11.58
N ALA A 117 -8.74 21.89 10.38
CA ALA A 117 -7.38 22.27 9.98
C ALA A 117 -6.81 23.37 10.90
N ARG A 118 -5.55 23.22 11.28
CA ARG A 118 -4.83 24.23 12.03
C ARG A 118 -4.32 25.34 11.10
N ALA A 119 -4.13 26.54 11.65
CA ALA A 119 -3.58 27.66 10.88
C ALA A 119 -2.21 27.28 10.28
N GLY A 120 -2.06 27.48 8.97
CA GLY A 120 -0.83 27.14 8.23
C GLY A 120 -0.69 25.68 7.81
N GLN A 121 -1.61 24.80 8.23
CA GLN A 121 -1.56 23.38 7.88
C GLN A 121 -2.10 23.13 6.45
N ARG A 122 -1.37 22.34 5.68
CA ARG A 122 -1.76 21.92 4.34
C ARG A 122 -2.44 20.54 4.39
N ILE A 123 -3.71 20.52 4.01
CA ILE A 123 -4.46 19.26 3.88
C ILE A 123 -4.46 18.84 2.42
N GLU A 124 -4.04 17.63 2.16
CA GLU A 124 -4.06 17.01 0.85
C GLU A 124 -4.93 15.74 0.88
N ASN A 125 -5.49 15.38 -0.25
CA ASN A 125 -6.30 14.19 -0.42
C ASN A 125 -5.82 13.39 -1.63
N ASP A 126 -5.73 12.08 -1.47
CA ASP A 126 -5.67 11.15 -2.59
C ASP A 126 -6.86 10.18 -2.55
N LEU A 127 -7.33 9.81 -3.73
CA LEU A 127 -8.46 8.91 -3.94
C LEU A 127 -8.04 7.79 -4.86
N GLN A 128 -7.91 6.58 -4.33
CA GLN A 128 -7.70 5.39 -5.14
C GLN A 128 -9.05 4.81 -5.55
N THR A 129 -9.29 4.70 -6.85
CA THR A 129 -10.56 4.25 -7.42
C THR A 129 -10.36 3.36 -8.64
N ASN A 130 -11.32 2.48 -8.88
CA ASN A 130 -11.41 1.73 -10.13
C ASN A 130 -11.90 2.61 -11.31
N GLY A 131 -12.37 3.83 -11.04
CA GLY A 131 -12.75 4.83 -12.03
C GLY A 131 -14.10 4.63 -12.69
N THR A 132 -14.79 3.50 -12.49
CA THR A 132 -16.03 3.17 -13.23
C THR A 132 -17.23 4.06 -12.89
N LEU A 133 -17.19 4.74 -11.74
CA LEU A 133 -18.27 5.62 -11.25
C LEU A 133 -17.92 7.11 -11.38
N LEU A 134 -16.77 7.45 -11.96
CA LEU A 134 -16.38 8.85 -12.15
C LEU A 134 -17.15 9.46 -13.34
N ASP A 135 -17.68 10.66 -13.12
CA ASP A 135 -18.36 11.48 -14.11
C ASP A 135 -17.82 12.92 -14.13
N ASP A 136 -18.42 13.81 -14.94
CA ASP A 136 -17.98 15.21 -15.04
C ASP A 136 -18.16 15.99 -13.71
N ASP A 137 -19.11 15.62 -12.84
CA ASP A 137 -19.30 16.24 -11.52
C ASP A 137 -18.15 15.84 -10.59
N TRP A 138 -17.80 14.56 -10.55
CA TRP A 138 -16.63 14.06 -9.87
C TRP A 138 -15.35 14.76 -10.36
N ALA A 139 -15.16 14.86 -11.67
CA ALA A 139 -13.95 15.47 -12.21
C ALA A 139 -13.83 16.96 -11.83
N ARG A 140 -14.93 17.70 -11.84
CA ARG A 140 -14.96 19.10 -11.36
C ARG A 140 -14.60 19.22 -9.89
N PHE A 141 -15.20 18.38 -9.04
CA PHE A 141 -14.92 18.36 -7.61
C PHE A 141 -13.45 18.02 -7.33
N LEU A 142 -12.94 16.93 -7.91
CA LEU A 142 -11.57 16.47 -7.72
C LEU A 142 -10.54 17.54 -8.14
N LYS A 143 -10.82 18.24 -9.26
CA LYS A 143 -10.00 19.36 -9.71
C LYS A 143 -10.05 20.54 -8.75
N GLN A 144 -11.24 20.95 -8.33
CA GLN A 144 -11.46 22.10 -7.45
C GLN A 144 -10.82 21.87 -6.08
N GLN A 145 -10.97 20.67 -5.52
CA GLN A 145 -10.42 20.30 -4.20
C GLN A 145 -8.98 19.75 -4.29
N ARG A 146 -8.37 19.73 -5.48
CA ARG A 146 -6.98 19.32 -5.75
C ARG A 146 -6.64 17.90 -5.33
N PHE A 147 -7.58 16.98 -5.41
CA PHE A 147 -7.31 15.57 -5.16
C PHE A 147 -6.27 15.03 -6.14
N LEU A 148 -5.42 14.12 -5.66
CA LEU A 148 -4.66 13.22 -6.51
C LEU A 148 -5.47 11.93 -6.70
N VAL A 149 -5.74 11.56 -7.95
CA VAL A 149 -6.50 10.34 -8.25
C VAL A 149 -5.55 9.20 -8.56
N GLY A 150 -5.64 8.10 -7.82
CA GLY A 150 -5.00 6.83 -8.15
C GLY A 150 -5.96 5.99 -8.99
N LEU A 151 -5.81 6.03 -10.32
CA LEU A 151 -6.67 5.30 -11.23
C LEU A 151 -6.15 3.88 -11.42
N SER A 152 -6.98 2.89 -11.10
CA SER A 152 -6.63 1.48 -11.24
C SER A 152 -6.82 0.99 -12.68
N ILE A 153 -5.72 0.71 -13.39
CA ILE A 153 -5.75 0.18 -14.77
C ILE A 153 -4.53 -0.72 -15.02
N ASP A 154 -4.75 -1.94 -15.51
CA ASP A 154 -3.70 -2.98 -15.58
C ASP A 154 -3.00 -3.08 -16.94
N GLY A 155 -3.43 -2.31 -17.94
CA GLY A 155 -2.85 -2.33 -19.28
C GLY A 155 -3.89 -2.17 -20.39
N PRO A 156 -3.56 -2.58 -21.63
CA PRO A 156 -4.49 -2.66 -22.74
C PRO A 156 -5.74 -3.47 -22.41
N ARG A 157 -6.80 -3.30 -23.18
CA ARG A 157 -8.14 -3.88 -22.98
C ARG A 157 -8.12 -5.34 -22.56
N GLU A 158 -7.47 -6.17 -23.35
CA GLU A 158 -7.44 -7.63 -23.14
C GLU A 158 -6.74 -8.03 -21.84
N ILE A 159 -5.78 -7.23 -21.38
CA ILE A 159 -5.10 -7.44 -20.10
C ILE A 159 -6.01 -6.96 -18.95
N HIS A 160 -6.56 -5.76 -19.07
CA HIS A 160 -7.40 -5.17 -18.04
C HIS A 160 -8.65 -6.01 -17.78
N ASP A 161 -9.39 -6.33 -18.84
CA ASP A 161 -10.66 -7.05 -18.76
C ASP A 161 -10.50 -8.53 -18.36
N HIS A 162 -9.29 -9.08 -18.42
CA HIS A 162 -9.02 -10.43 -17.94
C HIS A 162 -9.24 -10.56 -16.41
N CYS A 163 -8.90 -9.54 -15.64
CA CYS A 163 -8.95 -9.58 -14.19
C CYS A 163 -9.95 -8.59 -13.59
N ARG A 164 -10.15 -7.42 -14.21
CA ARG A 164 -11.00 -6.36 -13.68
C ARG A 164 -12.38 -6.40 -14.33
N ILE A 165 -13.25 -7.19 -13.72
CA ILE A 165 -14.60 -7.44 -14.20
C ILE A 165 -15.63 -6.97 -13.17
N THR A 166 -16.86 -6.74 -13.63
CA THR A 166 -17.99 -6.49 -12.74
C THR A 166 -18.41 -7.78 -12.03
N LYS A 167 -19.32 -7.67 -11.04
CA LYS A 167 -19.91 -8.83 -10.37
C LYS A 167 -20.71 -9.76 -11.29
N HIS A 168 -21.01 -9.30 -12.50
CA HIS A 168 -21.68 -10.07 -13.56
C HIS A 168 -20.71 -10.55 -14.65
N ALA A 169 -19.39 -10.54 -14.33
CA ALA A 169 -18.32 -10.93 -15.24
C ALA A 169 -18.23 -10.08 -16.53
N GLU A 170 -18.71 -8.84 -16.50
CA GLU A 170 -18.65 -7.92 -17.63
C GLU A 170 -17.31 -7.16 -17.62
N PRO A 171 -16.76 -6.81 -18.80
CA PRO A 171 -15.54 -6.03 -18.94
C PRO A 171 -15.72 -4.60 -18.44
N THR A 172 -14.63 -3.97 -17.96
CA THR A 172 -14.68 -2.61 -17.40
C THR A 172 -13.74 -1.62 -18.09
N PHE A 173 -12.94 -2.06 -19.05
CA PHE A 173 -11.93 -1.23 -19.70
C PHE A 173 -12.48 0.07 -20.28
N ASP A 174 -13.60 0.03 -21.01
CA ASP A 174 -14.16 1.22 -21.64
C ASP A 174 -14.54 2.31 -20.64
N GLN A 175 -15.10 1.91 -19.51
CA GLN A 175 -15.46 2.83 -18.42
C GLN A 175 -14.21 3.48 -17.81
N VAL A 176 -13.19 2.68 -17.52
CA VAL A 176 -11.94 3.16 -16.89
C VAL A 176 -11.15 4.04 -17.87
N PHE A 177 -11.11 3.66 -19.15
CA PHE A 177 -10.47 4.45 -20.20
C PHE A 177 -11.17 5.81 -20.40
N ALA A 178 -12.51 5.82 -20.42
CA ALA A 178 -13.29 7.06 -20.48
C ALA A 178 -13.04 7.94 -19.25
N ALA A 179 -12.97 7.35 -18.05
CA ALA A 179 -12.61 8.06 -16.83
C ALA A 179 -11.21 8.71 -16.92
N ALA A 180 -10.20 8.01 -17.43
CA ALA A 180 -8.87 8.58 -17.65
C ALA A 180 -8.91 9.79 -18.58
N LYS A 181 -9.64 9.70 -19.70
CA LYS A 181 -9.80 10.81 -20.65
C LYS A 181 -10.55 11.99 -20.04
N MET A 182 -11.55 11.72 -19.24
CA MET A 182 -12.30 12.75 -18.52
C MET A 182 -11.43 13.48 -17.49
N LEU A 183 -10.64 12.74 -16.68
CA LEU A 183 -9.70 13.35 -15.75
C LEU A 183 -8.70 14.26 -16.46
N GLN A 184 -8.19 13.85 -17.64
CA GLN A 184 -7.32 14.69 -18.49
C GLN A 184 -8.05 15.94 -18.99
N LYS A 185 -9.26 15.80 -19.54
CA LYS A 185 -10.09 16.90 -20.03
C LYS A 185 -10.30 17.99 -18.98
N HIS A 186 -10.55 17.59 -17.72
CA HIS A 186 -10.72 18.51 -16.60
C HIS A 186 -9.40 18.95 -15.93
N GLY A 187 -8.25 18.42 -16.36
CA GLY A 187 -6.94 18.72 -15.80
C GLY A 187 -6.81 18.26 -14.35
N VAL A 188 -7.47 17.17 -13.96
CA VAL A 188 -7.30 16.51 -12.67
C VAL A 188 -5.95 15.81 -12.64
N ARG A 189 -5.20 15.95 -11.56
CA ARG A 189 -3.96 15.19 -11.36
C ARG A 189 -4.29 13.73 -11.06
N PHE A 190 -3.70 12.81 -11.80
CA PHE A 190 -3.84 11.39 -11.53
C PHE A 190 -2.55 10.62 -11.80
N ASN A 191 -2.39 9.52 -11.10
CA ASN A 191 -1.42 8.46 -11.37
C ASN A 191 -2.16 7.18 -11.75
N THR A 192 -1.45 6.24 -12.36
CA THR A 192 -1.98 4.91 -12.65
C THR A 192 -1.39 3.89 -11.68
N LEU A 193 -2.29 3.09 -11.08
CA LEU A 193 -1.93 1.94 -10.27
C LEU A 193 -2.22 0.68 -11.08
N THR A 194 -1.14 -0.04 -11.40
CA THR A 194 -1.17 -1.23 -12.26
C THR A 194 -0.73 -2.44 -11.47
N CYS A 195 -1.63 -3.38 -11.29
CA CYS A 195 -1.30 -4.66 -10.69
C CYS A 195 -0.52 -5.52 -11.69
N VAL A 196 0.63 -6.02 -11.26
CA VAL A 196 1.43 -6.97 -12.05
C VAL A 196 1.10 -8.37 -11.55
N HIS A 197 0.48 -9.15 -12.41
CA HIS A 197 0.02 -10.50 -12.16
C HIS A 197 0.46 -11.42 -13.31
N ARG A 198 0.28 -12.73 -13.18
CA ARG A 198 0.74 -13.69 -14.18
C ARG A 198 0.30 -13.41 -15.63
N TYR A 199 -0.84 -12.74 -15.83
CA TYR A 199 -1.40 -12.52 -17.17
C TYR A 199 -0.81 -11.30 -17.90
N ASN A 200 -0.12 -10.40 -17.19
CA ASN A 200 0.52 -9.24 -17.82
C ASN A 200 2.03 -9.18 -17.62
N ALA A 201 2.59 -9.99 -16.74
CA ALA A 201 4.03 -9.97 -16.43
C ALA A 201 4.91 -10.27 -17.66
N SER A 202 4.43 -11.09 -18.62
CA SER A 202 5.13 -11.38 -19.87
C SER A 202 5.06 -10.25 -20.92
N ARG A 203 4.24 -9.19 -20.68
CA ARG A 203 3.96 -8.11 -21.64
C ARG A 203 4.31 -6.71 -21.09
N PRO A 204 5.50 -6.50 -20.51
CA PRO A 204 5.86 -5.25 -19.81
C PRO A 204 5.77 -4.02 -20.71
N LEU A 205 6.27 -4.09 -21.93
CA LEU A 205 6.30 -2.94 -22.83
C LEU A 205 4.93 -2.59 -23.41
N ASP A 206 4.05 -3.57 -23.60
CA ASP A 206 2.68 -3.31 -24.01
C ASP A 206 1.95 -2.52 -22.91
N VAL A 207 2.10 -2.96 -21.65
CA VAL A 207 1.51 -2.29 -20.50
C VAL A 207 2.09 -0.88 -20.34
N TYR A 208 3.41 -0.75 -20.30
CA TYR A 208 4.07 0.55 -20.07
C TYR A 208 3.74 1.57 -21.15
N ARG A 209 3.88 1.16 -22.43
CA ARG A 209 3.62 2.05 -23.57
C ARG A 209 2.16 2.47 -23.66
N PHE A 210 1.22 1.58 -23.34
CA PHE A 210 -0.19 1.89 -23.22
C PHE A 210 -0.46 2.96 -22.15
N LEU A 211 0.05 2.76 -20.92
CA LEU A 211 -0.13 3.72 -19.83
C LEU A 211 0.45 5.09 -20.17
N ARG A 212 1.62 5.10 -20.80
CA ARG A 212 2.32 6.32 -21.16
C ARG A 212 1.68 7.06 -22.34
N ARG A 213 1.33 6.34 -23.42
CA ARG A 213 0.92 6.96 -24.69
C ARG A 213 -0.59 7.13 -24.81
N GLU A 214 -1.35 6.09 -24.46
CA GLU A 214 -2.78 6.09 -24.63
C GLU A 214 -3.50 6.67 -23.42
N ILE A 215 -3.11 6.26 -22.20
CA ILE A 215 -3.61 6.87 -20.97
C ILE A 215 -2.97 8.24 -20.72
N GLY A 216 -1.73 8.46 -21.15
CA GLY A 216 -1.00 9.70 -20.90
C GLY A 216 -0.60 9.87 -19.44
N SER A 217 -0.42 8.77 -18.73
CA SER A 217 0.04 8.79 -17.33
C SER A 217 1.49 9.30 -17.24
N THR A 218 1.70 10.25 -16.36
CA THR A 218 3.03 10.78 -16.03
C THR A 218 3.56 10.27 -14.69
N TYR A 219 2.75 9.51 -13.96
CA TYR A 219 3.16 8.83 -12.74
C TYR A 219 2.53 7.43 -12.71
N ILE A 220 3.38 6.40 -12.73
CA ILE A 220 2.99 4.99 -12.85
C ILE A 220 3.51 4.22 -11.65
N GLN A 221 2.64 3.44 -11.03
CA GLN A 221 2.99 2.52 -9.96
C GLN A 221 2.67 1.10 -10.37
N PHE A 222 3.67 0.21 -10.35
CA PHE A 222 3.53 -1.22 -10.58
C PHE A 222 3.51 -1.95 -9.24
N ILE A 223 2.45 -2.73 -9.00
CA ILE A 223 2.21 -3.41 -7.73
C ILE A 223 2.18 -4.92 -8.00
N PRO A 224 3.16 -5.71 -7.51
CA PRO A 224 3.13 -7.16 -7.72
C PRO A 224 2.00 -7.80 -6.94
N ILE A 225 1.24 -8.66 -7.58
CA ILE A 225 0.25 -9.50 -6.94
C ILE A 225 0.92 -10.77 -6.46
N VAL A 226 1.01 -10.92 -5.15
CA VAL A 226 1.50 -12.10 -4.46
C VAL A 226 0.57 -12.39 -3.30
N GLU A 227 -0.21 -13.46 -3.39
CA GLU A 227 -1.09 -13.88 -2.31
C GLU A 227 -0.87 -15.36 -1.99
N ILE A 228 -0.68 -15.68 -0.71
CA ILE A 228 -0.59 -17.06 -0.24
C ILE A 228 -1.94 -17.76 -0.45
N ARG A 229 -1.95 -19.04 -0.79
CA ARG A 229 -3.20 -19.82 -0.83
C ARG A 229 -3.86 -19.84 0.54
N GLY A 230 -5.15 -19.57 0.58
CA GLY A 230 -5.91 -19.48 1.83
C GLY A 230 -5.81 -18.13 2.56
N PHE A 231 -5.27 -17.11 1.90
CA PHE A 231 -5.16 -15.74 2.43
C PHE A 231 -6.50 -15.17 2.93
N GLU A 232 -7.61 -15.68 2.44
CA GLU A 232 -8.96 -15.27 2.85
C GLU A 232 -9.22 -15.53 4.35
N ASN A 233 -8.57 -16.58 4.90
CA ASN A 233 -8.77 -17.03 6.27
C ASN A 233 -7.46 -17.06 7.09
N MET A 234 -6.36 -16.62 6.51
CA MET A 234 -5.04 -16.72 7.12
C MET A 234 -4.35 -15.36 7.12
N ALA A 235 -4.07 -14.82 8.29
CA ALA A 235 -3.32 -13.57 8.42
C ALA A 235 -1.85 -13.75 8.00
N PRO A 236 -1.22 -12.73 7.37
CA PRO A 236 0.20 -12.81 7.06
C PRO A 236 1.05 -13.08 8.30
N GLY A 237 1.98 -14.06 8.19
CA GLY A 237 2.86 -14.46 9.28
C GLY A 237 2.28 -15.46 10.28
N THR A 238 1.05 -15.98 10.04
CA THR A 238 0.45 -17.04 10.89
C THR A 238 0.51 -18.43 10.25
N TRP A 239 1.11 -18.55 9.08
CA TRP A 239 1.32 -19.83 8.40
C TRP A 239 2.38 -20.68 9.10
N ASP A 240 2.32 -22.00 8.87
CA ASP A 240 3.33 -22.95 9.33
C ASP A 240 4.61 -22.81 8.48
N GLU A 241 5.62 -22.17 9.04
CA GLU A 241 6.91 -21.93 8.37
C GLU A 241 7.62 -23.22 7.92
N ALA A 242 7.38 -24.35 8.60
CA ALA A 242 7.98 -25.63 8.24
C ALA A 242 7.43 -26.19 6.91
N LYS A 243 6.22 -25.76 6.51
CA LYS A 243 5.58 -26.18 5.26
C LYS A 243 5.95 -25.31 4.07
N LEU A 244 6.58 -24.17 4.30
CA LEU A 244 6.98 -23.27 3.23
C LEU A 244 8.01 -23.93 2.31
N PRO A 245 7.90 -23.78 0.97
CA PRO A 245 8.87 -24.30 0.02
C PRO A 245 10.22 -23.59 0.15
N MET A 246 11.29 -24.28 -0.20
CA MET A 246 12.61 -23.66 -0.35
C MET A 246 12.68 -22.88 -1.67
N LEU A 247 13.55 -21.87 -1.72
CA LEU A 247 13.86 -21.19 -2.98
C LEU A 247 14.28 -22.19 -4.06
N GLY A 248 13.65 -22.13 -5.21
CA GLY A 248 13.88 -23.06 -6.33
C GLY A 248 13.02 -24.34 -6.31
N ASP A 249 12.20 -24.55 -5.26
CA ASP A 249 11.19 -25.61 -5.26
C ASP A 249 10.13 -25.31 -6.33
N PRO A 250 9.67 -26.30 -7.13
CA PRO A 250 8.61 -26.10 -8.13
C PRO A 250 7.32 -25.48 -7.55
N ARG A 251 7.01 -25.72 -6.28
CA ARG A 251 5.87 -25.11 -5.57
C ARG A 251 5.97 -23.59 -5.40
N CYS A 252 7.11 -22.98 -5.70
CA CYS A 252 7.24 -21.52 -5.79
C CYS A 252 6.56 -20.96 -7.04
N HIS A 253 6.32 -21.75 -8.08
CA HIS A 253 5.69 -21.25 -9.30
C HIS A 253 4.17 -21.32 -9.21
N PRO A 254 3.42 -20.26 -9.63
CA PRO A 254 1.95 -20.21 -9.52
C PRO A 254 1.22 -21.33 -10.27
N ASP A 255 1.83 -21.90 -11.32
CA ASP A 255 1.26 -22.99 -12.12
C ASP A 255 1.34 -24.36 -11.45
N HIS A 256 2.16 -24.50 -10.40
CA HIS A 256 2.26 -25.79 -9.72
C HIS A 256 0.95 -26.09 -8.97
N PRO A 257 0.39 -27.32 -9.06
CA PRO A 257 -0.85 -27.68 -8.35
C PRO A 257 -0.81 -27.41 -6.85
N GLU A 258 0.35 -27.60 -6.23
CA GLU A 258 0.62 -27.36 -4.81
C GLU A 258 1.38 -26.04 -4.57
N SER A 259 1.23 -25.08 -5.48
CA SER A 259 1.89 -23.76 -5.31
C SER A 259 1.57 -23.14 -3.95
N VAL A 260 2.56 -22.49 -3.35
CA VAL A 260 2.36 -21.72 -2.11
C VAL A 260 1.51 -20.46 -2.34
N VAL A 261 1.49 -19.94 -3.58
CA VAL A 261 0.72 -18.74 -3.95
C VAL A 261 -0.51 -19.09 -4.80
N THR A 262 -1.40 -18.14 -4.91
CA THR A 262 -2.61 -18.22 -5.74
C THR A 262 -2.26 -18.32 -7.25
N PRO A 263 -3.15 -18.89 -8.08
CA PRO A 263 -2.91 -19.02 -9.52
C PRO A 263 -2.72 -17.71 -10.29
N TRP A 264 -3.23 -16.60 -9.76
CA TRP A 264 -3.09 -15.26 -10.36
C TRP A 264 -1.87 -14.48 -9.88
N SER A 265 -1.15 -14.98 -8.87
CA SER A 265 0.09 -14.36 -8.40
C SER A 265 1.14 -14.33 -9.52
N VAL A 266 1.96 -13.29 -9.55
CA VAL A 266 3.08 -13.18 -10.50
C VAL A 266 4.21 -14.11 -10.07
N ALA A 267 4.82 -14.81 -11.02
CA ALA A 267 6.05 -15.56 -10.73
C ALA A 267 7.23 -14.59 -10.48
N ALA A 268 8.13 -14.98 -9.59
CA ALA A 268 9.22 -14.08 -9.17
C ALA A 268 10.10 -13.63 -10.34
N GLU A 269 10.52 -14.57 -11.19
CA GLU A 269 11.36 -14.31 -12.37
C GLU A 269 10.62 -13.48 -13.42
N GLU A 270 9.32 -13.72 -13.62
CA GLU A 270 8.49 -12.92 -14.53
C GLU A 270 8.36 -11.47 -14.04
N TYR A 271 8.25 -11.27 -12.71
CA TYR A 271 8.24 -9.92 -12.15
C TYR A 271 9.57 -9.20 -12.36
N GLY A 272 10.69 -9.89 -12.15
CA GLY A 272 12.02 -9.36 -12.44
C GLY A 272 12.19 -8.99 -13.92
N TYR A 273 11.75 -9.88 -14.82
CA TYR A 273 11.74 -9.59 -16.27
C TYR A 273 10.88 -8.35 -16.58
N PHE A 274 9.68 -8.28 -16.01
CA PHE A 274 8.77 -7.14 -16.19
C PHE A 274 9.45 -5.82 -15.79
N LEU A 275 10.02 -5.78 -14.60
CA LEU A 275 10.69 -4.57 -14.08
C LEU A 275 11.91 -4.19 -14.91
N SER A 276 12.74 -5.15 -15.30
CA SER A 276 13.94 -4.90 -16.12
C SER A 276 13.58 -4.29 -17.47
N LYS A 277 12.51 -4.78 -18.13
CA LYS A 277 12.05 -4.21 -19.41
C LYS A 277 11.46 -2.82 -19.26
N ILE A 278 10.77 -2.56 -18.15
CA ILE A 278 10.28 -1.22 -17.83
C ILE A 278 11.48 -0.27 -17.60
N TRP A 279 12.46 -0.71 -16.82
CA TRP A 279 13.66 0.06 -16.56
C TRP A 279 14.40 0.46 -17.85
N ASP A 280 14.64 -0.51 -18.75
CA ASP A 280 15.32 -0.27 -20.02
C ASP A 280 14.61 0.80 -20.87
N GLU A 281 13.30 0.71 -21.02
CA GLU A 281 12.50 1.68 -21.80
C GLU A 281 12.43 3.04 -21.10
N TRP A 282 12.21 3.08 -19.79
CA TRP A 282 12.13 4.29 -18.98
C TRP A 282 13.45 5.04 -18.96
N GLN A 283 14.55 4.33 -18.70
CA GLN A 283 15.88 4.93 -18.68
C GLN A 283 16.25 5.58 -20.03
N ALA A 284 15.93 4.91 -21.14
CA ALA A 284 16.28 5.38 -22.46
C ALA A 284 15.49 6.62 -22.92
N ARG A 285 14.25 6.84 -22.40
CA ARG A 285 13.30 7.79 -23.05
C ARG A 285 12.58 8.71 -22.10
N ASP A 286 12.36 8.32 -20.84
CA ASP A 286 11.31 8.88 -20.02
C ASP A 286 11.78 9.43 -18.67
N VAL A 287 13.06 9.29 -18.33
CA VAL A 287 13.66 9.91 -17.14
C VAL A 287 13.35 11.41 -17.13
N GLY A 288 12.80 11.90 -16.01
CA GLY A 288 12.39 13.28 -15.84
C GLY A 288 11.09 13.68 -16.56
N LYS A 289 10.42 12.75 -17.28
CA LYS A 289 9.15 12.98 -17.98
C LYS A 289 8.02 12.13 -17.41
N VAL A 290 8.33 10.89 -17.05
CA VAL A 290 7.41 9.93 -16.45
C VAL A 290 8.03 9.41 -15.17
N LEU A 291 7.33 9.54 -14.07
CA LEU A 291 7.72 8.96 -12.79
C LEU A 291 7.25 7.50 -12.75
N VAL A 292 8.18 6.57 -12.67
CA VAL A 292 7.89 5.16 -12.36
C VAL A 292 8.32 4.94 -10.92
N ASN A 293 7.37 4.73 -10.02
CA ASN A 293 7.58 4.77 -8.56
C ASN A 293 8.79 3.93 -8.12
N LEU A 294 8.87 2.67 -8.56
CA LEU A 294 9.99 1.79 -8.19
C LEU A 294 11.33 2.28 -8.74
N CYS A 295 11.37 2.72 -10.01
CA CYS A 295 12.60 3.20 -10.63
C CYS A 295 13.13 4.45 -9.91
N GLU A 296 12.26 5.42 -9.63
CA GLU A 296 12.60 6.63 -8.87
C GLU A 296 13.07 6.30 -7.45
N THR A 297 12.42 5.32 -6.80
CA THR A 297 12.80 4.87 -5.46
C THR A 297 14.22 4.29 -5.45
N LEU A 298 14.55 3.41 -6.40
CA LEU A 298 15.88 2.81 -6.50
C LEU A 298 16.96 3.87 -6.80
N VAL A 299 16.69 4.77 -7.75
CA VAL A 299 17.60 5.89 -8.02
C VAL A 299 17.85 6.74 -6.77
N ALA A 300 16.78 7.08 -6.05
CA ALA A 300 16.89 7.87 -4.82
C ALA A 300 17.71 7.15 -3.73
N GLN A 301 17.51 5.83 -3.54
CA GLN A 301 18.28 5.03 -2.58
C GLN A 301 19.77 4.99 -2.95
N HIS A 302 20.11 4.82 -4.23
CA HIS A 302 21.51 4.89 -4.71
C HIS A 302 22.14 6.29 -4.59
N MET A 303 21.31 7.34 -4.52
CA MET A 303 21.74 8.70 -4.18
C MET A 303 21.85 8.95 -2.66
N GLY A 304 21.64 7.94 -1.83
CA GLY A 304 21.70 8.03 -0.36
C GLY A 304 20.43 8.60 0.29
N LEU A 305 19.33 8.70 -0.44
CA LEU A 305 18.04 9.12 0.11
C LEU A 305 17.25 7.91 0.64
N PRO A 306 16.41 8.09 1.65
CA PRO A 306 15.58 7.01 2.16
C PRO A 306 14.52 6.61 1.13
N SER A 307 14.15 5.33 1.11
CA SER A 307 13.05 4.84 0.28
C SER A 307 11.75 5.58 0.57
N GLN A 308 11.04 5.95 -0.49
CA GLN A 308 9.72 6.58 -0.40
C GLN A 308 8.59 5.54 -0.26
N VAL A 309 8.88 4.27 -0.47
CA VAL A 309 7.91 3.17 -0.37
C VAL A 309 8.29 2.20 0.75
N CYS A 310 7.30 1.79 1.56
CA CYS A 310 7.53 0.97 2.74
C CYS A 310 8.11 -0.42 2.40
N VAL A 311 7.83 -0.96 1.22
CA VAL A 311 8.34 -2.27 0.79
C VAL A 311 9.86 -2.29 0.63
N HIS A 312 10.47 -1.17 0.25
CA HIS A 312 11.92 -1.00 0.11
C HIS A 312 12.58 -0.24 1.27
N SER A 313 11.85 0.05 2.34
CA SER A 313 12.38 0.68 3.55
C SER A 313 12.83 -0.37 4.56
N GLU A 314 13.80 -0.04 5.41
CA GLU A 314 14.29 -0.89 6.50
C GLU A 314 13.18 -1.29 7.46
N ILE A 315 12.32 -0.34 7.81
CA ILE A 315 11.17 -0.54 8.70
C ILE A 315 9.87 -0.17 8.01
N CYS A 316 8.76 -0.75 8.47
CA CYS A 316 7.40 -0.37 8.07
C CYS A 316 6.58 0.14 9.28
N GLY A 317 5.25 -0.01 9.26
CA GLY A 317 4.38 0.31 10.41
C GLY A 317 4.01 1.79 10.56
N LYS A 318 4.40 2.66 9.63
CA LYS A 318 3.96 4.07 9.58
C LYS A 318 2.73 4.31 8.71
N GLY A 319 2.24 3.30 8.01
CA GLY A 319 1.00 3.32 7.25
C GLY A 319 0.01 2.36 7.88
N VAL A 320 -1.07 2.89 8.44
CA VAL A 320 -2.14 2.09 9.07
C VAL A 320 -3.39 2.10 8.21
N ALA A 321 -4.23 1.06 8.34
CA ALA A 321 -5.54 1.05 7.73
C ALA A 321 -6.61 1.43 8.76
N LEU A 322 -7.52 2.32 8.36
CA LEU A 322 -8.72 2.69 9.13
C LEU A 322 -9.94 2.18 8.39
N GLU A 323 -10.70 1.30 9.03
CA GLU A 323 -11.92 0.73 8.49
C GLU A 323 -13.15 1.63 8.72
N HIS A 324 -14.20 1.38 7.96
CA HIS A 324 -15.44 2.16 8.00
C HIS A 324 -16.11 2.23 9.38
N ASP A 325 -15.90 1.22 10.22
CA ASP A 325 -16.43 1.14 11.59
C ASP A 325 -15.54 1.82 12.65
N GLY A 326 -14.42 2.38 12.25
CA GLY A 326 -13.44 3.05 13.10
C GLY A 326 -12.33 2.14 13.63
N ASP A 327 -12.30 0.88 13.27
CA ASP A 327 -11.22 -0.02 13.63
C ASP A 327 -9.93 0.32 12.88
N VAL A 328 -8.82 0.28 13.59
CA VAL A 328 -7.49 0.57 13.07
C VAL A 328 -6.64 -0.68 13.06
N TYR A 329 -5.97 -0.94 11.93
CA TYR A 329 -5.10 -2.08 11.71
C TYR A 329 -3.67 -1.65 11.39
N SER A 330 -2.71 -2.51 11.71
CA SER A 330 -1.27 -2.23 11.58
C SER A 330 -0.82 -1.85 10.17
N CYS A 331 -1.51 -2.31 9.14
CA CYS A 331 -1.23 -2.02 7.72
C CYS A 331 -2.42 -2.44 6.85
N ASP A 332 -2.51 -1.92 5.64
CA ASP A 332 -3.49 -2.26 4.62
C ASP A 332 -3.52 -3.78 4.28
N HIS A 333 -2.33 -4.38 4.16
CA HIS A 333 -2.19 -5.81 3.94
C HIS A 333 -2.48 -6.68 5.17
N TYR A 334 -2.60 -6.09 6.34
CA TYR A 334 -2.74 -6.76 7.63
C TYR A 334 -4.10 -6.43 8.29
N VAL A 335 -5.15 -6.26 7.47
CA VAL A 335 -6.52 -6.10 7.97
C VAL A 335 -7.07 -7.48 8.36
N TYR A 336 -6.65 -7.92 9.53
CA TYR A 336 -7.03 -9.20 10.18
C TYR A 336 -7.13 -8.97 11.69
N PRO A 337 -7.97 -9.73 12.42
CA PRO A 337 -8.16 -9.54 13.86
C PRO A 337 -6.86 -9.50 14.66
N GLU A 338 -5.87 -10.31 14.28
CA GLU A 338 -4.56 -10.40 14.93
C GLU A 338 -3.76 -9.09 14.87
N TYR A 339 -4.03 -8.24 13.89
CA TYR A 339 -3.33 -6.99 13.64
C TYR A 339 -4.19 -5.75 13.93
N ARG A 340 -5.35 -5.93 14.54
CA ARG A 340 -6.20 -4.82 14.99
C ARG A 340 -5.52 -4.09 16.16
N LEU A 341 -5.31 -2.79 16.03
CA LEU A 341 -4.70 -1.93 17.05
C LEU A 341 -5.72 -1.41 18.07
N GLY A 342 -6.93 -1.10 17.62
CA GLY A 342 -7.99 -0.55 18.44
C GLY A 342 -9.08 0.10 17.59
N ASN A 343 -9.90 0.96 18.21
CA ASN A 343 -10.96 1.70 17.52
C ASN A 343 -10.85 3.20 17.86
N ILE A 344 -11.00 4.06 16.84
CA ILE A 344 -10.84 5.53 17.02
C ILE A 344 -11.90 6.14 17.92
N ARG A 345 -13.04 5.48 18.16
CA ARG A 345 -14.03 5.93 19.15
C ARG A 345 -13.55 5.81 20.59
N GLN A 346 -12.56 4.95 20.84
CA GLN A 346 -12.07 4.61 22.18
C GLN A 346 -10.68 5.17 22.46
N GLN A 347 -9.81 5.24 21.44
CA GLN A 347 -8.41 5.66 21.58
C GLN A 347 -8.05 6.67 20.49
N SER A 348 -7.04 7.50 20.75
CA SER A 348 -6.53 8.37 19.71
C SER A 348 -5.75 7.58 18.65
N LEU A 349 -5.86 8.03 17.42
CA LEU A 349 -5.14 7.43 16.29
C LEU A 349 -3.61 7.50 16.51
N GLY A 350 -3.12 8.63 17.02
CA GLY A 350 -1.71 8.80 17.35
C GLY A 350 -1.22 7.81 18.39
N ASP A 351 -2.00 7.54 19.45
CA ASP A 351 -1.62 6.58 20.49
C ASP A 351 -1.57 5.15 19.95
N MET A 352 -2.46 4.78 19.04
CA MET A 352 -2.45 3.48 18.38
C MET A 352 -1.23 3.31 17.47
N VAL A 353 -0.94 4.31 16.64
CA VAL A 353 0.17 4.27 15.66
C VAL A 353 1.54 4.29 16.33
N PHE A 354 1.68 4.98 17.45
CA PHE A 354 2.94 5.03 18.21
C PHE A 354 2.97 4.09 19.42
N SER A 355 2.00 3.17 19.51
CA SER A 355 2.01 2.13 20.54
C SER A 355 3.23 1.22 20.40
N PRO A 356 3.76 0.64 21.52
CA PRO A 356 4.85 -0.31 21.46
C PRO A 356 4.57 -1.51 20.54
N ARG A 357 3.30 -1.94 20.45
CA ARG A 357 2.85 -3.00 19.55
C ARG A 357 3.05 -2.64 18.08
N GLN A 358 2.63 -1.45 17.66
CA GLN A 358 2.77 -0.99 16.28
C GLN A 358 4.22 -0.70 15.92
N VAL A 359 4.98 -0.12 16.84
CA VAL A 359 6.42 0.11 16.64
C VAL A 359 7.17 -1.22 16.47
N LYS A 360 6.88 -2.22 17.31
CA LYS A 360 7.43 -3.58 17.17
C LYS A 360 7.06 -4.20 15.82
N PHE A 361 5.81 -4.06 15.37
CA PHE A 361 5.38 -4.51 14.04
C PHE A 361 6.25 -3.89 12.93
N GLY A 362 6.54 -2.60 13.02
CA GLY A 362 7.38 -1.91 12.03
C GLY A 362 8.82 -2.42 11.99
N TYR A 363 9.46 -2.57 13.16
CA TYR A 363 10.84 -3.06 13.27
C TYR A 363 10.97 -4.54 12.94
N ALA A 364 9.93 -5.34 13.15
CA ALA A 364 9.95 -6.77 12.81
C ALA A 364 10.34 -7.00 11.34
N LYS A 365 10.09 -6.03 10.46
CA LYS A 365 10.49 -6.13 9.05
C LYS A 365 11.99 -6.39 8.88
N SER A 366 12.86 -5.63 9.52
CA SER A 366 14.32 -5.81 9.45
C SER A 366 14.83 -6.84 10.45
N GLU A 367 14.24 -6.92 11.65
CA GLU A 367 14.69 -7.80 12.72
C GLU A 367 14.49 -9.29 12.44
N THR A 368 13.47 -9.65 11.65
CA THR A 368 13.16 -11.05 11.30
C THR A 368 13.73 -11.47 9.93
N LEU A 369 14.63 -10.67 9.34
CA LEU A 369 15.29 -11.06 8.10
C LEU A 369 16.17 -12.28 8.31
N PRO A 370 16.11 -13.30 7.41
CA PRO A 370 17.00 -14.45 7.45
C PRO A 370 18.46 -14.03 7.20
N ALA A 371 19.40 -14.82 7.67
CA ALA A 371 20.82 -14.57 7.49
C ALA A 371 21.21 -14.45 6.02
N TYR A 372 20.52 -15.16 5.14
CA TYR A 372 20.66 -15.05 3.68
C TYR A 372 20.41 -13.61 3.18
N CYS A 373 19.34 -12.94 3.65
CA CYS A 373 19.05 -11.56 3.31
C CYS A 373 20.05 -10.58 3.89
N ARG A 374 20.49 -10.80 5.15
CA ARG A 374 21.45 -9.91 5.83
C ARG A 374 22.82 -9.88 5.18
N ARG A 375 23.19 -10.93 4.44
CA ARG A 375 24.45 -11.02 3.67
C ARG A 375 24.27 -10.62 2.20
N CYS A 376 23.06 -10.28 1.78
CA CYS A 376 22.75 -9.94 0.39
C CYS A 376 23.34 -8.55 0.02
N GLU A 377 23.99 -8.47 -1.12
CA GLU A 377 24.53 -7.21 -1.66
C GLU A 377 23.45 -6.17 -1.96
N PHE A 378 22.20 -6.60 -2.22
CA PHE A 378 21.03 -5.75 -2.49
C PHE A 378 20.19 -5.46 -1.23
N LEU A 379 20.72 -5.70 -0.03
CA LEU A 379 19.95 -5.52 1.20
C LEU A 379 19.45 -4.08 1.34
N SER A 380 20.28 -3.08 1.04
CA SER A 380 19.94 -1.65 1.15
C SER A 380 18.77 -1.23 0.25
N ASP A 381 18.58 -1.91 -0.87
CA ASP A 381 17.54 -1.61 -1.84
C ASP A 381 16.25 -2.40 -1.59
N CYS A 382 16.36 -3.58 -0.97
CA CYS A 382 15.27 -4.54 -0.85
C CYS A 382 14.66 -4.62 0.56
N TRP A 383 15.52 -4.69 1.62
CA TRP A 383 15.09 -4.92 3.01
C TRP A 383 14.09 -6.08 3.18
N GLY A 384 14.23 -7.13 2.31
CA GLY A 384 13.36 -8.28 2.28
C GLY A 384 11.92 -7.98 1.82
N GLU A 385 11.71 -6.86 1.14
CA GLU A 385 10.43 -6.39 0.59
C GLU A 385 9.30 -6.44 1.65
N CYS A 386 8.04 -6.70 1.26
CA CYS A 386 6.91 -6.77 2.21
C CYS A 386 6.93 -8.07 3.02
N PRO A 387 6.87 -8.02 4.37
CA PRO A 387 6.81 -9.23 5.19
C PRO A 387 5.65 -10.18 4.86
N LYS A 388 4.54 -9.68 4.31
CA LYS A 388 3.43 -10.54 3.86
C LYS A 388 3.83 -11.51 2.74
N ASN A 389 4.87 -11.17 1.96
CA ASN A 389 5.36 -11.97 0.86
C ASN A 389 6.52 -12.90 1.25
N ARG A 390 6.84 -13.04 2.54
CA ARG A 390 7.91 -13.92 3.03
C ARG A 390 7.44 -15.36 3.13
N LEU A 391 7.19 -15.96 1.98
CA LEU A 391 6.52 -17.24 1.78
C LEU A 391 7.49 -18.39 1.46
N LEU A 392 8.80 -18.13 1.54
CA LEU A 392 9.82 -19.12 1.17
C LEU A 392 10.80 -19.34 2.31
N ARG A 393 11.51 -20.47 2.19
CA ARG A 393 12.72 -20.76 2.95
C ARG A 393 13.95 -20.48 2.08
N THR A 394 15.02 -20.02 2.72
CA THR A 394 16.31 -19.81 2.06
C THR A 394 16.92 -21.12 1.57
N PRO A 395 17.96 -21.11 0.72
CA PRO A 395 18.71 -22.33 0.34
C PRO A 395 19.26 -23.08 1.56
N ASP A 396 19.56 -22.38 2.65
CA ASP A 396 20.03 -22.97 3.92
C ASP A 396 18.87 -23.49 4.80
N GLY A 397 17.62 -23.34 4.37
CA GLY A 397 16.41 -23.81 5.05
C GLY A 397 15.84 -22.86 6.10
N GLU A 398 16.38 -21.66 6.29
CA GLU A 398 15.85 -20.64 7.20
C GLU A 398 14.55 -20.03 6.61
N PRO A 399 13.44 -19.90 7.38
CA PRO A 399 12.21 -19.30 6.88
C PRO A 399 12.32 -17.78 6.74
N GLY A 400 11.34 -17.15 6.06
CA GLY A 400 11.22 -15.71 5.98
C GLY A 400 11.84 -15.06 4.74
N LEU A 401 12.20 -15.86 3.72
CA LEU A 401 12.63 -15.33 2.42
C LEU A 401 11.41 -14.84 1.64
N ASN A 402 11.55 -13.67 1.04
CA ASN A 402 10.50 -13.10 0.20
C ASN A 402 10.29 -13.92 -1.07
N TYR A 403 9.04 -14.13 -1.44
CA TYR A 403 8.63 -14.87 -2.64
C TYR A 403 9.22 -14.27 -3.93
N LEU A 404 9.30 -12.96 -4.03
CA LEU A 404 9.81 -12.24 -5.20
C LEU A 404 11.35 -12.18 -5.26
N CYS A 405 12.06 -12.77 -4.29
CA CYS A 405 13.51 -12.64 -4.14
C CYS A 405 14.29 -12.94 -5.44
N ALA A 406 13.93 -13.99 -6.16
CA ALA A 406 14.62 -14.36 -7.41
C ALA A 406 14.48 -13.30 -8.51
N GLY A 407 13.35 -12.61 -8.57
CA GLY A 407 13.09 -11.56 -9.54
C GLY A 407 13.61 -10.17 -9.12
N LEU A 408 13.72 -9.92 -7.81
CA LEU A 408 14.24 -8.65 -7.29
C LEU A 408 15.76 -8.59 -7.25
N LYS A 409 16.41 -9.73 -7.29
CA LYS A 409 17.86 -9.91 -7.28
C LYS A 409 18.46 -9.91 -8.69
#